data_9c07170a89a474551dfdb06ccf3f5b71
#
_entry.id   9c07170a89a474551dfdb06ccf3f5b71
#
_cell.length_a   1.000
_cell.length_b   1.000
_cell.length_c   1.000
_cell.angle_alpha   90.00
_cell.angle_beta   90.00
_cell.angle_gamma   90.00
#
_symmetry.space_group_name_H-M   'P 1'
#
loop_
_entity.id
_entity.type
_entity.pdbx_description
1 polymer ?
#
loop_
_entity_poly.entity_id
_entity_poly.type
_entity_poly.pdbx_seq_one_letter_code
_entity_poly.pdbx_strand_id
1 'polypeptide(L)'
;MSKIRVHAARCHTVDLKTRMPFKYGIATMTAFPLCFVEIDCEIDGRNAPGIASDLLPPKWFKKDPQQEPASELHELRSVIHHACALSQNREAPSIYACWKQVYDEQAMWGRAQGLPPLLTHFGASLI
;
A
#
# COMPACT_ATOMS: atom_id res chain seq x y z
N MET A 1 -25.96 1.28 5.99
CA MET A 1 -24.55 1.17 5.55
C MET A 1 -24.41 -0.01 4.62
N SER A 2 -23.58 0.15 3.61
CA SER A 2 -23.40 -0.89 2.61
C SER A 2 -22.35 -1.89 3.06
N LYS A 3 -22.73 -3.16 3.06
CA LYS A 3 -21.85 -4.28 3.38
C LYS A 3 -20.85 -4.51 2.24
N ILE A 4 -19.59 -4.72 2.60
CA ILE A 4 -18.55 -5.05 1.63
C ILE A 4 -18.03 -6.47 1.83
N ARG A 5 -17.76 -7.16 0.73
CA ARG A 5 -17.01 -8.43 0.71
C ARG A 5 -15.88 -8.30 -0.29
N VAL A 6 -14.66 -8.39 0.19
CA VAL A 6 -13.46 -8.40 -0.65
C VAL A 6 -13.14 -9.83 -1.04
N HIS A 7 -13.05 -10.10 -2.34
CA HIS A 7 -12.69 -11.43 -2.86
C HIS A 7 -11.19 -11.56 -3.06
N ALA A 8 -10.56 -10.52 -3.62
CA ALA A 8 -9.13 -10.52 -3.89
C ALA A 8 -8.58 -9.10 -3.86
N ALA A 9 -7.33 -8.97 -3.46
CA ALA A 9 -6.56 -7.74 -3.58
C ALA A 9 -5.21 -8.08 -4.20
N ARG A 10 -4.84 -7.37 -5.28
CA ARG A 10 -3.62 -7.60 -6.05
C ARG A 10 -2.83 -6.32 -6.19
N CYS A 11 -1.52 -6.44 -6.09
CA CYS A 11 -0.59 -5.34 -6.28
C CYS A 11 0.31 -5.62 -7.49
N HIS A 12 0.46 -4.63 -8.36
CA HIS A 12 1.45 -4.67 -9.44
C HIS A 12 2.07 -3.30 -9.63
N THR A 13 3.23 -3.26 -10.29
CA THR A 13 3.97 -2.02 -10.50
C THR A 13 4.28 -1.81 -11.98
N VAL A 14 4.36 -0.53 -12.36
CA VAL A 14 4.80 -0.09 -13.67
C VAL A 14 5.99 0.84 -13.48
N ASP A 15 7.08 0.57 -14.18
CA ASP A 15 8.27 1.42 -14.11
C ASP A 15 8.06 2.68 -14.93
N LEU A 16 8.25 3.82 -14.28
CA LEU A 16 8.14 5.14 -14.90
C LEU A 16 9.45 5.89 -14.78
N LYS A 17 9.67 6.77 -15.75
CA LYS A 17 10.78 7.74 -15.73
C LYS A 17 10.20 9.14 -15.67
N THR A 18 10.82 10.00 -14.84
CA THR A 18 10.45 11.41 -14.83
C THR A 18 10.97 12.10 -16.09
N ARG A 19 10.18 13.06 -16.60
CA ARG A 19 10.63 13.90 -17.71
C ARG A 19 11.79 14.80 -17.31
N MET A 20 11.84 15.20 -16.04
CA MET A 20 12.91 15.99 -15.43
C MET A 20 13.20 15.42 -14.04
N PRO A 21 14.47 15.55 -13.54
CA PRO A 21 14.75 15.17 -12.18
C PRO A 21 13.85 15.91 -11.18
N PHE A 22 13.31 15.19 -10.22
CA PHE A 22 12.48 15.74 -9.15
C PHE A 22 13.18 15.52 -7.82
N LYS A 23 13.51 16.62 -7.14
CA LYS A 23 14.22 16.58 -5.86
C LYS A 23 13.24 16.83 -4.70
N TYR A 24 13.30 15.96 -3.69
CA TYR A 24 12.57 16.14 -2.43
C TYR A 24 13.42 15.61 -1.27
N GLY A 25 13.49 16.37 -0.18
CA GLY A 25 14.33 15.99 0.96
C GLY A 25 15.77 15.67 0.55
N ILE A 26 16.24 14.48 0.91
CA ILE A 26 17.57 13.98 0.56
C ILE A 26 17.61 13.19 -0.75
N ALA A 27 16.48 13.02 -1.42
CA ALA A 27 16.34 12.19 -2.60
C ALA A 27 16.16 13.03 -3.87
N THR A 28 16.71 12.53 -4.98
CA THR A 28 16.41 13.01 -6.33
C THR A 28 15.83 11.86 -7.12
N MET A 29 14.63 12.05 -7.63
CA MET A 29 13.90 11.02 -8.35
C MET A 29 13.98 11.26 -9.85
N THR A 30 14.47 10.25 -10.57
CA THR A 30 14.53 10.24 -12.04
C THR A 30 13.74 9.10 -12.65
N ALA A 31 13.61 8.02 -11.90
CA ALA A 31 12.81 6.84 -12.26
C ALA A 31 12.24 6.23 -10.99
N PHE A 32 11.03 5.71 -11.08
CA PHE A 32 10.35 5.11 -9.93
C PHE A 32 9.28 4.13 -10.40
N PRO A 33 8.94 3.11 -9.59
CA PRO A 33 7.75 2.32 -9.84
C PRO A 33 6.50 3.06 -9.38
N LEU A 34 5.45 2.99 -10.20
CA LEU A 34 4.10 3.34 -9.81
C LEU A 34 3.39 2.05 -9.41
N CYS A 35 2.87 2.00 -8.20
CA CYS A 35 2.17 0.83 -7.68
C CYS A 35 0.67 0.97 -7.89
N PHE A 36 0.03 -0.11 -8.34
CA PHE A 36 -1.42 -0.23 -8.43
C PHE A 36 -1.88 -1.34 -7.49
N VAL A 37 -2.97 -1.08 -6.76
CA VAL A 37 -3.69 -2.10 -6.01
C VAL A 37 -5.07 -2.22 -6.62
N GLU A 38 -5.41 -3.42 -7.10
CA GLU A 38 -6.73 -3.74 -7.62
C GLU A 38 -7.48 -4.59 -6.60
N ILE A 39 -8.72 -4.24 -6.33
CA ILE A 39 -9.58 -4.94 -5.40
C ILE A 39 -10.82 -5.43 -6.14
N ASP A 40 -11.02 -6.75 -6.11
CA ASP A 40 -12.28 -7.36 -6.53
C ASP A 40 -13.17 -7.46 -5.31
N CYS A 41 -14.27 -6.74 -5.31
CA CYS A 41 -15.20 -6.76 -4.19
C CYS A 41 -16.66 -6.62 -4.64
N GLU A 42 -17.54 -6.89 -3.70
CA GLU A 42 -18.97 -6.68 -3.82
C GLU A 42 -19.42 -5.69 -2.76
N ILE A 43 -20.29 -4.77 -3.16
CA ILE A 43 -21.01 -3.87 -2.26
C ILE A 43 -22.50 -4.23 -2.33
N ASP A 44 -23.05 -4.67 -1.21
CA ASP A 44 -24.45 -5.13 -1.13
C ASP A 44 -24.79 -6.17 -2.20
N GLY A 45 -23.86 -7.12 -2.44
CA GLY A 45 -24.03 -8.19 -3.41
C GLY A 45 -23.81 -7.79 -4.88
N ARG A 46 -23.41 -6.55 -5.14
CA ARG A 46 -23.13 -6.06 -6.48
C ARG A 46 -21.63 -5.91 -6.70
N ASN A 47 -21.14 -6.40 -7.81
CA ASN A 47 -19.73 -6.27 -8.17
C ASN A 47 -19.33 -4.80 -8.22
N ALA A 48 -18.26 -4.43 -7.48
CA ALA A 48 -17.79 -3.06 -7.33
C ALA A 48 -16.26 -3.05 -7.24
N PRO A 49 -15.56 -3.33 -8.35
CA PRO A 49 -14.10 -3.35 -8.35
C PRO A 49 -13.52 -1.96 -8.08
N GLY A 50 -12.36 -1.92 -7.42
CA GLY A 50 -11.66 -0.68 -7.12
C GLY A 50 -10.20 -0.76 -7.54
N ILE A 51 -9.62 0.40 -7.88
CA ILE A 51 -8.20 0.55 -8.19
C ILE A 51 -7.68 1.77 -7.44
N ALA A 52 -6.56 1.59 -6.75
CA ALA A 52 -5.80 2.69 -6.14
C ALA A 52 -4.37 2.65 -6.68
N SER A 53 -3.70 3.80 -6.68
CA SER A 53 -2.31 3.87 -7.11
C SER A 53 -1.54 4.91 -6.31
N ASP A 54 -0.26 4.65 -6.11
CA ASP A 54 0.67 5.61 -5.56
C ASP A 54 2.10 5.28 -6.01
N LEU A 55 2.97 6.27 -5.90
CA LEU A 55 4.39 6.09 -6.14
C LEU A 55 5.01 5.30 -4.99
N LEU A 56 6.13 4.64 -5.26
CA LEU A 56 6.96 4.05 -4.21
C LEU A 56 8.16 4.98 -3.97
N PRO A 57 7.97 6.05 -3.16
CA PRO A 57 8.97 7.12 -3.03
C PRO A 57 10.12 6.73 -2.10
N PRO A 58 11.36 6.70 -2.59
CA PRO A 58 12.52 6.45 -1.72
C PRO A 58 12.73 7.61 -0.74
N LYS A 59 13.23 7.30 0.46
CA LYS A 59 13.57 8.30 1.49
C LYS A 59 12.40 9.18 1.96
N TRP A 60 11.18 8.77 1.68
CA TRP A 60 9.98 9.49 2.14
C TRP A 60 9.58 9.08 3.55
N PHE A 61 9.51 7.77 3.81
CA PHE A 61 9.08 7.22 5.10
C PHE A 61 10.25 6.97 6.04
N LYS A 62 11.42 6.65 5.50
CA LYS A 62 12.68 6.49 6.22
C LYS A 62 13.74 7.33 5.53
N LYS A 63 14.41 8.18 6.28
CA LYS A 63 15.45 9.05 5.74
C LYS A 63 16.84 8.51 6.11
N ASP A 64 17.06 7.22 5.87
CA ASP A 64 18.33 6.55 6.12
C ASP A 64 19.18 6.59 4.84
N PRO A 65 20.25 7.43 4.78
CA PRO A 65 21.09 7.52 3.61
C PRO A 65 21.93 6.26 3.36
N GLN A 66 22.03 5.37 4.34
CA GLN A 66 22.79 4.12 4.22
C GLN A 66 21.95 2.99 3.64
N GLN A 67 20.64 3.11 3.61
CA GLN A 67 19.78 2.07 3.06
C GLN A 67 19.87 2.03 1.53
N GLU A 68 20.12 0.84 1.01
CA GLU A 68 20.13 0.60 -0.45
C GLU A 68 18.74 0.84 -1.06
N PRO A 69 18.64 1.50 -2.22
CA PRO A 69 17.34 1.74 -2.88
C PRO A 69 16.53 0.48 -3.13
N ALA A 70 17.16 -0.62 -3.51
CA ALA A 70 16.48 -1.88 -3.74
C ALA A 70 15.87 -2.45 -2.45
N SER A 71 16.57 -2.32 -1.32
CA SER A 71 16.08 -2.74 -0.01
C SER A 71 14.87 -1.92 0.42
N GLU A 72 14.93 -0.61 0.23
CA GLU A 72 13.83 0.29 0.57
C GLU A 72 12.59 0.02 -0.28
N LEU A 73 12.79 -0.21 -1.57
CA LEU A 73 11.70 -0.57 -2.48
C LEU A 73 11.06 -1.90 -2.07
N HIS A 74 11.87 -2.86 -1.66
CA HIS A 74 11.36 -4.14 -1.12
C HIS A 74 10.49 -3.92 0.12
N GLU A 75 10.90 -3.06 1.05
CA GLU A 75 10.09 -2.74 2.23
C GLU A 75 8.76 -2.08 1.84
N LEU A 76 8.78 -1.12 0.93
CA LEU A 76 7.57 -0.46 0.44
C LEU A 76 6.59 -1.46 -0.18
N ARG A 77 7.09 -2.38 -0.99
CA ARG A 77 6.27 -3.44 -1.58
C ARG A 77 5.74 -4.40 -0.52
N SER A 78 6.55 -4.76 0.47
CA SER A 78 6.16 -5.73 1.49
C SER A 78 4.99 -5.23 2.34
N VAL A 79 4.96 -3.95 2.69
CA VAL A 79 3.85 -3.39 3.48
C VAL A 79 2.55 -3.34 2.66
N ILE A 80 2.65 -3.10 1.35
CA ILE A 80 1.49 -3.12 0.45
C ILE A 80 0.98 -4.57 0.26
N HIS A 81 1.89 -5.51 0.01
CA HIS A 81 1.52 -6.92 -0.16
C HIS A 81 0.87 -7.49 1.10
N HIS A 82 1.37 -7.12 2.28
CA HIS A 82 0.77 -7.56 3.54
C HIS A 82 -0.65 -7.01 3.70
N ALA A 83 -0.87 -5.73 3.41
CA ALA A 83 -2.20 -5.12 3.45
C ALA A 83 -3.17 -5.79 2.45
N CYS A 84 -2.69 -6.11 1.24
CA CYS A 84 -3.48 -6.86 0.27
C CYS A 84 -3.86 -8.24 0.80
N ALA A 85 -2.92 -8.96 1.42
CA ALA A 85 -3.19 -10.27 2.01
C ALA A 85 -4.23 -10.19 3.13
N LEU A 86 -4.16 -9.17 3.98
CA LEU A 86 -5.14 -8.94 5.05
C LEU A 86 -6.54 -8.64 4.49
N SER A 87 -6.61 -8.04 3.32
CA SER A 87 -7.88 -7.65 2.70
C SER A 87 -8.62 -8.81 2.05
N GLN A 88 -7.91 -9.86 1.62
CA GLN A 88 -8.51 -10.98 0.89
C GLN A 88 -9.52 -11.74 1.74
N ASN A 89 -10.66 -12.07 1.12
CA ASN A 89 -11.77 -12.81 1.74
C ASN A 89 -12.35 -12.11 2.98
N ARG A 90 -12.16 -10.79 3.09
CA ARG A 90 -12.66 -10.01 4.21
C ARG A 90 -14.09 -9.53 3.94
N GLU A 91 -14.90 -9.57 4.98
CA GLU A 91 -16.26 -9.09 4.95
C GLU A 91 -16.46 -8.12 6.11
N ALA A 92 -17.14 -7.01 5.87
CA ALA A 92 -17.37 -6.00 6.88
C ALA A 92 -18.69 -5.25 6.62
N PRO A 93 -19.28 -4.66 7.66
CA PRO A 93 -20.58 -3.98 7.53
C PRO A 93 -20.49 -2.65 6.75
N SER A 94 -19.29 -2.16 6.46
CA SER A 94 -19.08 -0.96 5.65
C SER A 94 -17.67 -0.96 5.07
N ILE A 95 -17.45 -0.12 4.06
CA ILE A 95 -16.11 0.11 3.47
C ILE A 95 -15.15 0.60 4.55
N TYR A 96 -15.59 1.58 5.36
CA TYR A 96 -14.75 2.10 6.45
C TYR A 96 -14.39 1.00 7.46
N ALA A 97 -15.35 0.17 7.87
CA ALA A 97 -15.08 -0.90 8.82
C ALA A 97 -14.09 -1.92 8.25
N CYS A 98 -14.19 -2.23 6.96
CA CYS A 98 -13.26 -3.11 6.27
C CYS A 98 -11.83 -2.53 6.30
N TRP A 99 -11.69 -1.29 5.87
CA TRP A 99 -10.41 -0.59 5.90
C TRP A 99 -9.83 -0.50 7.31
N LYS A 100 -10.66 -0.14 8.29
CA LYS A 100 -10.22 0.02 9.69
C LYS A 100 -9.68 -1.29 10.28
N GLN A 101 -10.31 -2.41 9.96
CA GLN A 101 -9.83 -3.73 10.39
C GLN A 101 -8.46 -4.03 9.77
N VAL A 102 -8.28 -3.79 8.48
CA VAL A 102 -6.99 -3.95 7.80
C VAL A 102 -5.94 -3.03 8.43
N TYR A 103 -6.30 -1.77 8.65
CA TYR A 103 -5.42 -0.78 9.27
C TYR A 103 -4.92 -1.24 10.64
N ASP A 104 -5.81 -1.71 11.51
CA ASP A 104 -5.46 -2.13 12.86
C ASP A 104 -4.55 -3.38 12.85
N GLU A 105 -4.89 -4.37 12.02
CA GLU A 105 -4.08 -5.58 11.89
C GLU A 105 -2.72 -5.29 11.26
N GLN A 106 -2.66 -4.41 10.27
CA GLN A 106 -1.42 -3.96 9.65
C GLN A 106 -0.52 -3.26 10.68
N ALA A 107 -1.08 -2.41 11.52
CA ALA A 107 -0.34 -1.71 12.57
C ALA A 107 0.28 -2.69 13.56
N MET A 108 -0.45 -3.71 13.98
CA MET A 108 0.06 -4.77 14.86
C MET A 108 1.21 -5.55 14.21
N TRP A 109 1.03 -5.94 12.96
CA TRP A 109 2.07 -6.62 12.19
C TRP A 109 3.32 -5.77 12.05
N GLY A 110 3.18 -4.49 11.72
CA GLY A 110 4.31 -3.57 11.57
C GLY A 110 5.12 -3.42 12.85
N ARG A 111 4.44 -3.32 13.99
CA ARG A 111 5.12 -3.27 15.30
C ARG A 111 5.88 -4.57 15.57
N ALA A 112 5.30 -5.72 15.27
CA ALA A 112 5.96 -7.01 15.43
C ALA A 112 7.20 -7.16 14.53
N GLN A 113 7.18 -6.53 13.36
CA GLN A 113 8.31 -6.52 12.41
C GLN A 113 9.34 -5.42 12.71
N GLY A 114 9.09 -4.56 13.68
CA GLY A 114 9.96 -3.42 13.98
C GLY A 114 9.95 -2.33 12.91
N LEU A 115 8.89 -2.24 12.10
CA LEU A 115 8.78 -1.24 11.05
C LEU A 115 8.30 0.10 11.59
N PRO A 116 8.77 1.23 11.02
CA PRO A 116 8.24 2.55 11.39
C PRO A 116 6.74 2.64 11.12
N PRO A 117 5.94 3.28 12.00
CA PRO A 117 4.49 3.36 11.84
C PRO A 117 4.06 3.96 10.50
N LEU A 118 4.72 5.04 10.06
CA LEU A 118 4.34 5.73 8.82
C LEU A 118 4.52 4.82 7.59
N LEU A 119 5.62 4.04 7.55
CA LEU A 119 5.85 3.05 6.50
C LEU A 119 4.78 1.96 6.54
N THR A 120 4.48 1.44 7.72
CA THR A 120 3.46 0.40 7.91
C THR A 120 2.10 0.86 7.40
N HIS A 121 1.69 2.08 7.76
CA HIS A 121 0.40 2.63 7.36
C HIS A 121 0.32 2.96 5.86
N PHE A 122 1.44 3.24 5.23
CA PHE A 122 1.49 3.40 3.78
C PHE A 122 0.94 2.15 3.07
N GLY A 123 1.26 0.95 3.57
CA GLY A 123 0.73 -0.29 3.00
C GLY A 123 -0.78 -0.34 2.98
N ALA A 124 -1.44 0.16 4.03
CA ALA A 124 -2.91 0.16 4.13
C ALA A 124 -3.57 1.34 3.40
N SER A 125 -2.82 2.33 2.97
CA SER A 125 -3.37 3.53 2.33
C SER A 125 -3.95 3.27 0.95
N LEU A 126 -3.60 2.15 0.33
CA LEU A 126 -4.06 1.76 -1.00
C LEU A 126 -5.24 0.77 -0.98
N ILE A 127 -5.70 0.41 0.23
CA ILE A 127 -6.82 -0.53 0.40
C ILE A 127 -8.18 0.20 0.44
#